data_fb2eae161f1dffb067e0ef695376fbcb
#
_entry.id   fb2eae161f1dffb067e0ef695376fbcb
#
_cell.length_a   1.000
_cell.length_b   1.000
_cell.length_c   1.000
_cell.angle_alpha   90.00
_cell.angle_beta   90.00
_cell.angle_gamma   90.00
#
_symmetry.space_group_name_H-M   'P 1'
#
loop_
_entity.id
_entity.type
_entity.pdbx_description
1 polymer ?
#
loop_
_entity_poly.entity_id
_entity_poly.type
_entity_poly.pdbx_seq_one_letter_code
_entity_poly.pdbx_strand_id
1 'polypeptide(L)'
;MLVPRRSDLRSIMLRSGAAGAALATPELSWGAFAAQSDVELFEIRIDDQALDDLRARLRLARWPPDAPGEPWSYGTDRAYLQELVTYWRDEYDWRVHEAELNSFDHYMTTVEGQRLHFVHQRSRSSSSFPLVMTHGWPGTVWEMLPSVRALSDPASYGGNAADAFDVIVPSIPGFGFSGYERLRGGYCRCG
;
A
#
# COMPACT_ATOMS: atom_id res chain seq x y z
N MET A 1 10.61 14.12 -12.34
CA MET A 1 10.96 12.69 -12.37
C MET A 1 10.30 12.13 -13.61
N LEU A 2 11.07 11.74 -14.65
CA LEU A 2 10.51 11.23 -15.91
C LEU A 2 10.02 9.79 -15.69
N VAL A 3 8.71 9.57 -15.83
CA VAL A 3 8.13 8.23 -15.87
C VAL A 3 8.53 7.61 -17.22
N PRO A 4 9.17 6.42 -17.25
CA PRO A 4 9.53 5.75 -18.49
C PRO A 4 8.27 5.42 -19.30
N ARG A 5 8.31 5.63 -20.61
CA ARG A 5 7.18 5.29 -21.49
C ARG A 5 6.99 3.77 -21.59
N ARG A 6 5.75 3.33 -21.76
CA ARG A 6 5.39 1.91 -21.94
C ARG A 6 6.19 1.20 -23.04
N SER A 7 6.55 1.91 -24.10
CA SER A 7 7.45 1.42 -25.16
C SER A 7 8.82 1.03 -24.64
N ASP A 8 9.33 1.76 -23.65
CA ASP A 8 10.67 1.52 -23.11
C ASP A 8 10.69 0.29 -22.19
N LEU A 9 9.62 0.08 -21.41
CA LEU A 9 9.44 -1.10 -20.56
C LEU A 9 9.27 -2.39 -21.38
N ARG A 10 8.51 -2.34 -22.49
CA ARG A 10 8.41 -3.47 -23.41
C ARG A 10 9.75 -3.81 -24.08
N SER A 11 10.54 -2.80 -24.42
CA SER A 11 11.87 -2.99 -25.04
C SER A 11 12.86 -3.61 -24.06
N ILE A 12 12.77 -3.29 -22.79
CA ILE A 12 13.61 -3.88 -21.73
C ILE A 12 13.25 -5.35 -21.50
N MET A 13 11.95 -5.69 -21.48
CA MET A 13 11.50 -7.08 -21.31
C MET A 13 11.82 -7.99 -22.52
N LEU A 14 11.83 -7.44 -23.74
CA LEU A 14 12.11 -8.19 -24.95
C LEU A 14 13.60 -8.42 -25.23
N ARG A 15 14.50 -7.65 -24.62
CA ARG A 15 15.96 -7.78 -24.85
C ARG A 15 16.67 -8.77 -23.93
N SER A 16 16.01 -9.26 -22.89
CA SER A 16 16.58 -10.26 -21.96
C SER A 16 16.30 -11.71 -22.35
N GLY A 17 15.70 -11.98 -23.51
CA GLY A 17 15.27 -13.30 -23.94
C GLY A 17 15.92 -13.78 -25.23
N ALA A 18 17.24 -13.94 -25.28
CA ALA A 18 17.89 -14.64 -26.40
C ALA A 18 19.06 -15.49 -25.91
N ALA A 19 18.76 -16.66 -25.36
CA ALA A 19 19.60 -17.86 -25.44
C ALA A 19 18.69 -19.06 -25.21
N GLY A 20 18.47 -19.85 -26.28
CA GLY A 20 17.52 -20.94 -26.28
C GLY A 20 17.92 -22.14 -25.42
N ALA A 21 16.97 -22.55 -24.62
CA ALA A 21 16.69 -23.91 -24.25
C ALA A 21 15.17 -24.00 -24.13
N ALA A 22 14.53 -24.74 -25.02
CA ALA A 22 13.12 -25.06 -24.92
C ALA A 22 12.92 -26.00 -23.73
N LEU A 23 12.88 -25.43 -22.53
CA LEU A 23 12.27 -26.09 -21.39
C LEU A 23 10.76 -25.89 -21.57
N ALA A 24 10.02 -26.99 -21.70
CA ALA A 24 8.56 -26.98 -21.63
C ALA A 24 8.16 -26.30 -20.31
N THR A 25 7.83 -25.01 -20.37
CA THR A 25 7.18 -24.33 -19.27
C THR A 25 5.82 -24.99 -19.12
N PRO A 26 5.47 -25.54 -17.94
CA PRO A 26 4.09 -25.93 -17.72
C PRO A 26 3.25 -24.67 -17.97
N GLU A 27 2.30 -24.76 -18.89
CA GLU A 27 1.29 -23.71 -19.04
C GLU A 27 0.58 -23.60 -17.70
N LEU A 28 0.95 -22.59 -16.92
CA LEU A 28 0.19 -22.17 -15.75
C LEU A 28 -1.14 -21.70 -16.33
N SER A 29 -2.12 -22.60 -16.35
CA SER A 29 -3.48 -22.26 -16.73
C SER A 29 -4.03 -21.29 -15.69
N TRP A 30 -4.04 -20.02 -16.01
CA TRP A 30 -4.65 -18.95 -15.21
C TRP A 30 -6.13 -19.25 -14.86
N GLY A 31 -6.77 -20.16 -15.59
CA GLY A 31 -8.14 -20.62 -15.32
C GLY A 31 -8.32 -21.37 -14.00
N ALA A 32 -7.27 -21.97 -13.42
CA ALA A 32 -7.40 -22.70 -12.15
C ALA A 32 -7.39 -21.78 -10.92
N PHE A 33 -6.86 -20.55 -11.04
CA PHE A 33 -6.87 -19.56 -9.96
C PHE A 33 -8.11 -18.66 -9.95
N ALA A 34 -8.92 -18.69 -11.00
CA ALA A 34 -10.16 -17.90 -11.08
C ALA A 34 -11.36 -18.53 -10.32
N ALA A 35 -11.19 -19.73 -9.75
CA ALA A 35 -12.22 -20.39 -8.97
C ALA A 35 -12.18 -19.88 -7.53
N GLN A 36 -13.10 -18.92 -7.20
CA GLN A 36 -13.50 -18.52 -5.84
C GLN A 36 -12.53 -17.62 -5.09
N SER A 37 -12.13 -16.50 -5.67
CA SER A 37 -11.76 -15.35 -4.83
C SER A 37 -13.01 -14.50 -4.61
N ASP A 38 -13.61 -14.60 -3.43
CA ASP A 38 -14.65 -13.68 -2.99
C ASP A 38 -13.99 -12.30 -2.80
N VAL A 39 -13.95 -11.52 -3.88
CA VAL A 39 -13.46 -10.14 -3.85
C VAL A 39 -14.64 -9.25 -3.50
N GLU A 40 -14.58 -8.59 -2.36
CA GLU A 40 -15.61 -7.70 -1.85
C GLU A 40 -15.14 -6.25 -1.91
N LEU A 41 -16.05 -5.34 -2.20
CA LEU A 41 -15.79 -3.92 -2.00
C LEU A 41 -15.56 -3.66 -0.52
N PHE A 42 -14.57 -2.83 -0.22
CA PHE A 42 -14.22 -2.49 1.15
C PHE A 42 -14.22 -0.97 1.33
N GLU A 43 -14.96 -0.50 2.31
CA GLU A 43 -14.98 0.90 2.72
C GLU A 43 -14.25 1.04 4.05
N ILE A 44 -13.31 1.96 4.13
CA ILE A 44 -12.59 2.26 5.36
C ILE A 44 -13.49 3.13 6.25
N ARG A 45 -13.85 2.60 7.41
CA ARG A 45 -14.63 3.31 8.41
C ARG A 45 -14.13 2.93 9.80
N ILE A 46 -13.38 3.83 10.40
CA ILE A 46 -12.88 3.64 11.76
C ILE A 46 -13.94 4.14 12.75
N ASP A 47 -14.29 3.31 13.72
CA ASP A 47 -15.26 3.67 14.75
C ASP A 47 -14.80 4.90 15.55
N ASP A 48 -15.73 5.78 15.88
CA ASP A 48 -15.44 6.97 16.70
C ASP A 48 -14.84 6.59 18.05
N GLN A 49 -15.28 5.48 18.63
CA GLN A 49 -14.72 4.95 19.88
C GLN A 49 -13.22 4.65 19.77
N ALA A 50 -12.75 4.13 18.62
CA ALA A 50 -11.32 3.87 18.40
C ALA A 50 -10.52 5.18 18.32
N LEU A 51 -11.09 6.22 17.72
CA LEU A 51 -10.46 7.55 17.66
C LEU A 51 -10.43 8.22 19.03
N ASP A 52 -11.48 8.05 19.82
CA ASP A 52 -11.52 8.59 21.20
C ASP A 52 -10.55 7.84 22.13
N ASP A 53 -10.43 6.51 21.98
CA ASP A 53 -9.41 5.72 22.70
C ASP A 53 -7.98 6.18 22.33
N LEU A 54 -7.71 6.42 21.02
CA LEU A 54 -6.43 6.98 20.58
C LEU A 54 -6.14 8.34 21.27
N ARG A 55 -7.10 9.25 21.24
CA ARG A 55 -6.95 10.58 21.91
C ARG A 55 -6.70 10.42 23.41
N ALA A 56 -7.40 9.52 24.08
CA ALA A 56 -7.19 9.23 25.50
C ALA A 56 -5.78 8.70 25.78
N ARG A 57 -5.27 7.77 24.95
CA ARG A 57 -3.90 7.24 25.07
C ARG A 57 -2.85 8.33 24.82
N LEU A 58 -3.04 9.20 23.84
CA LEU A 58 -2.13 10.32 23.59
C LEU A 58 -2.03 11.29 24.78
N ARG A 59 -3.15 11.51 25.52
CA ARG A 59 -3.13 12.30 26.77
C ARG A 59 -2.33 11.64 27.89
N LEU A 60 -2.26 10.32 27.89
CA LEU A 60 -1.56 9.52 28.90
C LEU A 60 -0.12 9.17 28.48
N ALA A 61 0.38 9.71 27.38
CA ALA A 61 1.73 9.46 26.92
C ALA A 61 2.76 9.84 27.98
N ARG A 62 3.68 8.92 28.26
CA ARG A 62 4.80 9.14 29.17
C ARG A 62 6.06 9.40 28.37
N TRP A 63 6.75 10.45 28.76
CA TRP A 63 7.92 10.91 28.04
C TRP A 63 9.21 10.37 28.67
N PRO A 64 10.16 9.92 27.86
CA PRO A 64 11.49 9.59 28.37
C PRO A 64 12.18 10.87 28.84
N PRO A 65 13.24 10.78 29.68
CA PRO A 65 14.08 11.91 29.99
C PRO A 65 14.74 12.48 28.73
N ASP A 66 15.18 13.74 28.80
CA ASP A 66 15.93 14.32 27.69
C ASP A 66 17.25 13.57 27.47
N ALA A 67 17.63 13.38 26.21
CA ALA A 67 18.97 12.93 25.89
C ALA A 67 20.00 14.03 26.25
N PRO A 68 21.22 13.66 26.71
CA PRO A 68 22.26 14.65 26.97
C PRO A 68 22.74 15.31 25.67
N GLY A 69 23.09 16.59 25.73
CA GLY A 69 23.62 17.35 24.59
C GLY A 69 22.56 18.17 23.85
N GLU A 70 22.90 18.58 22.64
CA GLU A 70 22.02 19.43 21.81
C GLU A 70 20.82 18.66 21.27
N PRO A 71 19.68 19.34 21.03
CA PRO A 71 18.52 18.75 20.38
C PRO A 71 18.89 17.96 19.12
N TRP A 72 18.22 16.85 18.86
CA TRP A 72 18.42 15.97 17.69
C TRP A 72 19.76 15.21 17.63
N SER A 73 20.68 15.38 18.56
CA SER A 73 22.00 14.73 18.54
C SER A 73 21.91 13.20 18.64
N TYR A 74 20.90 12.66 19.29
CA TYR A 74 20.71 11.22 19.53
C TYR A 74 19.41 10.67 18.97
N GLY A 75 18.72 11.40 18.15
CA GLY A 75 17.43 11.01 17.56
C GLY A 75 16.40 12.12 17.67
N THR A 76 15.13 11.74 17.74
CA THR A 76 14.03 12.71 17.79
C THR A 76 14.07 13.54 19.05
N ASP A 77 14.05 14.86 18.90
CA ASP A 77 13.96 15.78 20.00
C ASP A 77 12.65 15.63 20.76
N ARG A 78 12.70 15.61 22.11
CA ARG A 78 11.52 15.38 22.93
C ARG A 78 10.51 16.52 22.85
N ALA A 79 10.96 17.76 22.82
CA ALA A 79 10.07 18.91 22.76
C ALA A 79 9.28 18.90 21.43
N TYR A 80 9.98 18.66 20.32
CA TYR A 80 9.32 18.47 19.01
C TYR A 80 8.30 17.33 19.04
N LEU A 81 8.65 16.18 19.64
CA LEU A 81 7.74 15.05 19.72
C LEU A 81 6.50 15.37 20.58
N GLN A 82 6.65 16.16 21.64
CA GLN A 82 5.54 16.63 22.47
C GLN A 82 4.59 17.55 21.69
N GLU A 83 5.13 18.46 20.88
CA GLU A 83 4.35 19.31 19.99
C GLU A 83 3.60 18.48 18.94
N LEU A 84 4.27 17.53 18.31
CA LEU A 84 3.66 16.63 17.33
C LEU A 84 2.52 15.80 17.92
N VAL A 85 2.70 15.25 19.13
CA VAL A 85 1.64 14.48 19.81
C VAL A 85 0.49 15.39 20.24
N THR A 86 0.76 16.63 20.61
CA THR A 86 -0.29 17.62 20.90
C THR A 86 -1.12 17.92 19.66
N TYR A 87 -0.46 18.21 18.53
CA TYR A 87 -1.13 18.37 17.25
C TYR A 87 -1.96 17.13 16.88
N TRP A 88 -1.38 15.93 16.98
CA TRP A 88 -2.08 14.68 16.65
C TRP A 88 -3.32 14.46 17.52
N ARG A 89 -3.24 14.78 18.79
CA ARG A 89 -4.36 14.64 19.74
C ARG A 89 -5.48 15.64 19.51
N ASP A 90 -5.14 16.91 19.24
CA ASP A 90 -6.08 18.03 19.36
C ASP A 90 -6.50 18.60 18.01
N GLU A 91 -5.67 18.52 16.97
CA GLU A 91 -5.87 19.19 15.68
C GLU A 91 -5.98 18.22 14.50
N TYR A 92 -5.34 17.04 14.59
CA TYR A 92 -5.35 16.09 13.49
C TYR A 92 -6.73 15.47 13.30
N ASP A 93 -7.32 15.67 12.11
CA ASP A 93 -8.60 15.10 11.74
C ASP A 93 -8.43 13.87 10.85
N TRP A 94 -8.58 12.68 11.46
CA TRP A 94 -8.56 11.41 10.74
C TRP A 94 -9.62 11.34 9.64
N ARG A 95 -10.80 11.95 9.83
CA ARG A 95 -11.90 11.85 8.87
C ARG A 95 -11.56 12.44 7.50
N VAL A 96 -10.72 13.45 7.45
CA VAL A 96 -10.21 14.02 6.20
C VAL A 96 -9.38 12.97 5.45
N HIS A 97 -8.49 12.27 6.14
CA HIS A 97 -7.63 11.25 5.53
C HIS A 97 -8.38 9.96 5.21
N GLU A 98 -9.37 9.58 6.02
CA GLU A 98 -10.28 8.47 5.74
C GLU A 98 -11.07 8.74 4.44
N ALA A 99 -11.57 9.95 4.27
CA ALA A 99 -12.26 10.35 3.03
C ALA A 99 -11.30 10.35 1.81
N GLU A 100 -10.05 10.77 2.00
CA GLU A 100 -9.03 10.70 0.96
C GLU A 100 -8.71 9.25 0.57
N LEU A 101 -8.53 8.37 1.55
CA LEU A 101 -8.37 6.93 1.31
C LEU A 101 -9.56 6.38 0.52
N ASN A 102 -10.79 6.62 0.98
CA ASN A 102 -12.01 6.14 0.33
C ASN A 102 -12.28 6.78 -1.05
N SER A 103 -11.44 7.71 -1.51
CA SER A 103 -11.48 8.20 -2.90
C SER A 103 -10.83 7.25 -3.90
N PHE A 104 -10.25 6.15 -3.42
CA PHE A 104 -9.75 5.02 -4.22
C PHE A 104 -10.67 3.83 -4.07
N ASP A 105 -10.62 2.91 -5.03
CA ASP A 105 -11.39 1.67 -4.96
C ASP A 105 -10.65 0.64 -4.10
N HIS A 106 -11.19 0.36 -2.92
CA HIS A 106 -10.66 -0.62 -1.98
C HIS A 106 -11.42 -1.94 -2.06
N TYR A 107 -10.69 -3.01 -1.87
CA TYR A 107 -11.21 -4.37 -1.91
C TYR A 107 -10.64 -5.22 -0.79
N MET A 108 -11.40 -6.25 -0.42
CA MET A 108 -10.99 -7.30 0.49
C MET A 108 -11.15 -8.65 -0.19
N THR A 109 -10.21 -9.55 0.00
CA THR A 109 -10.29 -10.93 -0.44
C THR A 109 -9.64 -11.86 0.58
N THR A 110 -9.77 -13.16 0.37
CA THR A 110 -9.07 -14.17 1.18
C THR A 110 -8.19 -15.01 0.29
N VAL A 111 -6.89 -15.05 0.60
CA VAL A 111 -5.90 -15.87 -0.10
C VAL A 111 -5.27 -16.82 0.91
N GLU A 112 -5.41 -18.12 0.70
CA GLU A 112 -4.89 -19.16 1.61
C GLU A 112 -5.29 -18.97 3.08
N GLY A 113 -6.53 -18.50 3.33
CA GLY A 113 -7.04 -18.23 4.65
C GLY A 113 -6.62 -16.88 5.25
N GLN A 114 -5.80 -16.10 4.56
CA GLN A 114 -5.41 -14.75 4.94
C GLN A 114 -6.36 -13.72 4.34
N ARG A 115 -6.95 -12.87 5.16
CA ARG A 115 -7.68 -11.70 4.68
C ARG A 115 -6.69 -10.69 4.13
N LEU A 116 -6.84 -10.34 2.86
CA LEU A 116 -5.97 -9.44 2.13
C LEU A 116 -6.76 -8.24 1.63
N HIS A 117 -6.39 -7.07 2.11
CA HIS A 117 -6.85 -5.80 1.61
C HIS A 117 -5.99 -5.34 0.44
N PHE A 118 -6.59 -4.71 -0.56
CA PHE A 118 -5.86 -4.06 -1.64
C PHE A 118 -6.65 -2.90 -2.25
N VAL A 119 -5.91 -1.93 -2.78
CA VAL A 119 -6.44 -0.89 -3.67
C VAL A 119 -6.37 -1.41 -5.09
N HIS A 120 -7.42 -1.25 -5.88
CA HIS A 120 -7.41 -1.57 -7.31
C HIS A 120 -7.99 -0.40 -8.09
N GLN A 121 -7.12 0.45 -8.59
CA GLN A 121 -7.51 1.58 -9.42
C GLN A 121 -7.44 1.20 -10.89
N ARG A 122 -8.62 1.05 -11.50
CA ARG A 122 -8.73 0.72 -12.92
C ARG A 122 -8.49 1.95 -13.78
N SER A 123 -7.75 1.77 -14.85
CA SER A 123 -7.66 2.76 -15.90
C SER A 123 -8.95 2.85 -16.72
N ARG A 124 -9.20 4.03 -17.26
CA ARG A 124 -10.25 4.23 -18.27
C ARG A 124 -9.83 3.78 -19.68
N SER A 125 -8.55 3.48 -19.89
CA SER A 125 -8.03 3.01 -21.16
C SER A 125 -8.37 1.56 -21.38
N SER A 126 -8.95 1.22 -22.56
CA SER A 126 -9.26 -0.16 -22.94
C SER A 126 -8.02 -1.03 -23.20
N SER A 127 -6.85 -0.42 -23.26
CA SER A 127 -5.55 -1.09 -23.49
C SER A 127 -4.62 -1.02 -22.31
N SER A 128 -5.14 -0.79 -21.11
CA SER A 128 -4.34 -0.74 -19.87
C SER A 128 -3.62 -2.06 -19.62
N PHE A 129 -2.48 -1.97 -18.95
CA PHE A 129 -1.69 -3.11 -18.51
C PHE A 129 -1.76 -3.25 -16.99
N PRO A 130 -2.00 -4.45 -16.43
CA PRO A 130 -2.04 -4.62 -15.00
C PRO A 130 -0.65 -4.39 -14.39
N LEU A 131 -0.62 -3.61 -13.30
CA LEU A 131 0.57 -3.30 -12.53
C LEU A 131 0.32 -3.54 -11.05
N VAL A 132 1.09 -4.44 -10.45
CA VAL A 132 1.07 -4.64 -9.00
C VAL A 132 2.22 -3.87 -8.38
N MET A 133 1.92 -3.04 -7.38
CA MET A 133 2.89 -2.28 -6.59
C MET A 133 2.76 -2.67 -5.13
N THR A 134 3.85 -3.02 -4.47
CA THR A 134 3.86 -3.36 -3.05
C THR A 134 4.61 -2.32 -2.25
N HIS A 135 4.01 -1.92 -1.11
CA HIS A 135 4.74 -1.12 -0.13
C HIS A 135 5.78 -1.98 0.61
N GLY A 136 6.69 -1.35 1.35
CA GLY A 136 7.67 -2.00 2.20
C GLY A 136 7.43 -1.68 3.69
N TRP A 137 8.23 -2.32 4.57
CA TRP A 137 8.24 -1.95 5.98
C TRP A 137 9.05 -0.63 6.18
N PRO A 138 8.59 0.31 7.00
CA PRO A 138 7.40 0.33 7.85
C PRO A 138 6.16 0.97 7.21
N GLY A 139 6.10 1.04 5.90
CA GLY A 139 5.06 1.74 5.15
C GLY A 139 3.72 1.02 5.03
N THR A 140 2.83 1.64 4.27
CA THR A 140 1.49 1.13 3.96
C THR A 140 1.11 1.51 2.52
N VAL A 141 -0.07 1.08 2.07
CA VAL A 141 -0.61 1.49 0.76
C VAL A 141 -0.66 3.01 0.59
N TRP A 142 -0.76 3.78 1.68
CA TRP A 142 -0.80 5.24 1.65
C TRP A 142 0.35 5.87 0.87
N GLU A 143 1.55 5.33 1.00
CA GLU A 143 2.74 5.83 0.29
C GLU A 143 2.64 5.70 -1.23
N MET A 144 1.84 4.74 -1.71
CA MET A 144 1.69 4.44 -3.13
C MET A 144 0.59 5.27 -3.79
N LEU A 145 -0.38 5.80 -3.02
CA LEU A 145 -1.58 6.44 -3.57
C LEU A 145 -1.30 7.59 -4.56
N PRO A 146 -0.32 8.49 -4.35
CA PRO A 146 0.00 9.50 -5.34
C PRO A 146 0.45 8.91 -6.68
N SER A 147 1.22 7.82 -6.65
CA SER A 147 1.66 7.11 -7.85
C SER A 147 0.52 6.33 -8.51
N VAL A 148 -0.40 5.78 -7.72
CA VAL A 148 -1.59 5.07 -8.23
C VAL A 148 -2.39 5.97 -9.16
N ARG A 149 -2.70 7.21 -8.74
CA ARG A 149 -3.45 8.17 -9.56
C ARG A 149 -2.72 8.50 -10.86
N ALA A 150 -1.42 8.80 -10.77
CA ALA A 150 -0.63 9.19 -11.94
C ALA A 150 -0.47 8.03 -12.95
N LEU A 151 -0.41 6.80 -12.48
CA LEU A 151 -0.27 5.61 -13.33
C LEU A 151 -1.60 5.15 -13.93
N SER A 152 -2.71 5.30 -13.21
CA SER A 152 -4.02 4.89 -13.72
C SER A 152 -4.65 5.92 -14.67
N ASP A 153 -4.31 7.21 -14.50
CA ASP A 153 -4.77 8.31 -15.36
C ASP A 153 -3.61 9.27 -15.71
N PRO A 154 -2.63 8.82 -16.50
CA PRO A 154 -1.48 9.64 -16.86
C PRO A 154 -1.85 10.91 -17.64
N ALA A 155 -3.01 10.91 -18.33
CA ALA A 155 -3.45 12.07 -19.09
C ALA A 155 -3.71 13.30 -18.18
N SER A 156 -4.26 13.09 -17.00
CA SER A 156 -4.48 14.13 -15.99
C SER A 156 -3.16 14.70 -15.41
N TYR A 157 -2.03 14.02 -15.66
CA TYR A 157 -0.68 14.41 -15.23
C TYR A 157 0.24 14.81 -16.39
N GLY A 158 -0.33 15.11 -17.56
CA GLY A 158 0.43 15.54 -18.76
C GLY A 158 1.06 14.39 -19.55
N GLY A 159 0.72 13.15 -19.23
CA GLY A 159 1.13 11.95 -19.96
C GLY A 159 0.17 11.55 -21.08
N ASN A 160 0.38 10.37 -21.67
CA ASN A 160 -0.50 9.81 -22.67
C ASN A 160 -1.47 8.79 -22.05
N ALA A 161 -2.77 8.89 -22.34
CA ALA A 161 -3.78 7.97 -21.86
C ALA A 161 -3.51 6.49 -22.30
N ALA A 162 -2.79 6.28 -23.40
CA ALA A 162 -2.40 4.94 -23.85
C ALA A 162 -1.34 4.27 -22.95
N ASP A 163 -0.66 5.04 -22.11
CA ASP A 163 0.37 4.55 -21.18
C ASP A 163 -0.20 4.20 -19.80
N ALA A 164 -1.53 4.22 -19.66
CA ALA A 164 -2.20 3.95 -18.40
C ALA A 164 -2.10 2.48 -17.95
N PHE A 165 -2.13 2.28 -16.64
CA PHE A 165 -2.10 0.97 -15.99
C PHE A 165 -3.37 0.72 -15.19
N ASP A 166 -3.79 -0.55 -15.09
CA ASP A 166 -4.66 -1.01 -14.01
C ASP A 166 -3.78 -1.29 -12.79
N VAL A 167 -3.87 -0.44 -11.78
CA VAL A 167 -2.93 -0.47 -10.66
C VAL A 167 -3.53 -1.20 -9.48
N ILE A 168 -2.82 -2.19 -8.97
CA ILE A 168 -3.20 -2.98 -7.80
C ILE A 168 -2.15 -2.79 -6.72
N VAL A 169 -2.57 -2.38 -5.52
CA VAL A 169 -1.67 -2.18 -4.37
C VAL A 169 -2.17 -2.97 -3.17
N PRO A 170 -1.65 -4.18 -2.93
CA PRO A 170 -2.00 -4.95 -1.75
C PRO A 170 -1.41 -4.34 -0.49
N SER A 171 -2.16 -4.38 0.62
CA SER A 171 -1.59 -4.26 1.96
C SER A 171 -0.93 -5.58 2.32
N ILE A 172 0.37 -5.55 2.63
CA ILE A 172 1.09 -6.74 3.07
C ILE A 172 0.39 -7.33 4.32
N PRO A 173 0.24 -8.67 4.45
CA PRO A 173 -0.35 -9.28 5.62
C PRO A 173 0.21 -8.73 6.94
N GLY A 174 -0.68 -8.31 7.85
CA GLY A 174 -0.31 -7.63 9.10
C GLY A 174 -0.14 -6.12 9.01
N PHE A 175 -0.30 -5.52 7.81
CA PHE A 175 -0.24 -4.08 7.60
C PHE A 175 -1.57 -3.54 7.09
N GLY A 176 -1.80 -2.25 7.31
CA GLY A 176 -3.00 -1.56 6.86
C GLY A 176 -4.26 -2.26 7.32
N PHE A 177 -5.10 -2.67 6.37
CA PHE A 177 -6.38 -3.34 6.65
C PHE A 177 -6.34 -4.85 6.36
N SER A 178 -5.19 -5.42 6.00
CA SER A 178 -5.00 -6.86 5.88
C SER A 178 -4.96 -7.53 7.25
N GLY A 179 -5.56 -8.74 7.32
CA GLY A 179 -5.53 -9.54 8.53
C GLY A 179 -4.12 -10.04 8.86
N TYR A 180 -3.92 -10.34 10.15
CA TYR A 180 -2.77 -11.09 10.63
C TYR A 180 -3.27 -12.41 11.20
N GLU A 181 -3.40 -13.42 10.36
CA GLU A 181 -3.63 -14.78 10.81
C GLU A 181 -2.30 -15.54 10.83
N ARG A 182 -2.05 -16.25 11.92
CA ARG A 182 -0.91 -17.17 11.98
C ARG A 182 -1.13 -18.23 10.91
N LEU A 183 -0.34 -18.20 9.85
CA LEU A 183 -0.25 -19.31 8.92
C LEU A 183 0.05 -20.56 9.76
N ARG A 184 -0.89 -21.50 9.82
CA ARG A 184 -0.68 -22.79 10.49
C ARG A 184 0.46 -23.50 9.76
N GLY A 185 1.67 -23.44 10.33
CA GLY A 185 2.84 -24.15 9.83
C GLY A 185 4.00 -23.29 9.28
N GLY A 186 3.86 -21.97 9.22
CA GLY A 186 4.93 -21.07 8.76
C GLY A 186 5.85 -20.65 9.91
N TYR A 187 6.99 -21.30 10.04
CA TYR A 187 8.06 -20.84 10.90
C TYR A 187 8.76 -19.63 10.26
N CYS A 188 8.61 -18.45 10.82
CA CYS A 188 9.69 -17.49 10.83
C CYS A 188 10.62 -17.88 12.00
N ARG A 189 11.56 -18.78 11.77
CA ARG A 189 12.71 -18.94 12.65
C ARG A 189 13.68 -17.83 12.30
N CYS A 190 13.56 -16.70 12.98
CA CYS A 190 14.68 -15.79 13.14
C CYS A 190 15.62 -16.44 14.16
N GLY A 191 16.71 -17.06 13.68
CA GLY A 191 17.85 -17.46 14.47
C GLY A 191 18.77 -16.28 14.66
#